data_10b7b4c01e97f31a1384e6b502108b87
#
_entry.id   10b7b4c01e97f31a1384e6b502108b87
#
_cell.length_a   1.000
_cell.length_b   1.000
_cell.length_c   1.000
_cell.angle_alpha   90.00
_cell.angle_beta   90.00
_cell.angle_gamma   90.00
#
_symmetry.space_group_name_H-M   'P 1'
#
loop_
_entity.id
_entity.type
_entity.pdbx_description
1 polymer ?
#
loop_
_entity_poly.entity_id
_entity_poly.type
_entity_poly.pdbx_seq_one_letter_code
_entity_poly.pdbx_strand_id
1 'polypeptide(L)'
;AMRIRLTGEVAQYADVYYRMHVANFGWLGWAKNGQDAGTSGYGYQVEAMQIKLVPKNTAAPGSTANAFKKAPPRIVNDMQIRANMYSSSTPYLILVNRSTHRVGIFRGWQGNWQSIQYWSCSDGAPSTPTVEGVFTVGIRGYYFDSGAARCYWYTQFKGNYLFHSVLYNKNGTLRDGRLGMALSHGCVRLDINNAKWIYDNIPSGTTVVVYH
;
A
#
# COMPACT_ATOMS: atom_id res chain seq x y z
N ALA A 1 -1.95 1.36 -20.89
CA ALA A 1 -1.87 0.15 -21.73
C ALA A 1 -1.95 0.50 -23.20
N MET A 2 -1.31 -0.31 -24.03
CA MET A 2 -1.36 -0.21 -25.49
C MET A 2 -1.80 -1.55 -26.08
N ARG A 3 -2.48 -1.48 -27.23
CA ARG A 3 -2.89 -2.63 -28.03
C ARG A 3 -2.49 -2.39 -29.50
N ILE A 4 -1.85 -3.36 -30.12
CA ILE A 4 -1.46 -3.30 -31.53
C ILE A 4 -2.08 -4.49 -32.25
N ARG A 5 -2.71 -4.24 -33.41
CA ARG A 5 -3.29 -5.27 -34.28
C ARG A 5 -2.83 -5.05 -35.72
N LEU A 6 -2.60 -6.15 -36.41
CA LEU A 6 -2.49 -6.13 -37.87
C LEU A 6 -3.89 -6.14 -38.50
N THR A 7 -4.02 -5.48 -39.64
CA THR A 7 -5.25 -5.46 -40.42
C THR A 7 -4.93 -5.79 -41.91
N GLY A 8 -5.94 -6.12 -42.67
CA GLY A 8 -5.78 -6.49 -44.07
C GLY A 8 -5.11 -7.86 -44.25
N GLU A 9 -4.52 -8.07 -45.44
CA GLU A 9 -3.94 -9.37 -45.83
C GLU A 9 -2.79 -9.81 -44.91
N VAL A 10 -1.96 -8.90 -44.42
CA VAL A 10 -0.81 -9.21 -43.57
C VAL A 10 -1.23 -9.93 -42.30
N ALA A 11 -2.45 -9.68 -41.79
CA ALA A 11 -2.98 -10.37 -40.60
C ALA A 11 -3.22 -11.88 -40.82
N GLN A 12 -3.26 -12.35 -42.07
CA GLN A 12 -3.42 -13.76 -42.43
C GLN A 12 -2.09 -14.52 -42.32
N TYR A 13 -0.98 -13.83 -42.59
CA TYR A 13 0.36 -14.44 -42.70
C TYR A 13 1.30 -14.11 -41.58
N ALA A 14 0.99 -13.09 -40.74
CA ALA A 14 1.85 -12.66 -39.65
C ALA A 14 1.10 -12.46 -38.34
N ASP A 15 1.85 -12.57 -37.24
CA ASP A 15 1.47 -12.13 -35.92
C ASP A 15 2.34 -10.93 -35.50
N VAL A 16 1.77 -9.96 -34.79
CA VAL A 16 2.51 -8.87 -34.16
C VAL A 16 2.66 -9.11 -32.67
N TYR A 17 3.92 -9.11 -32.22
CA TYR A 17 4.27 -9.10 -30.80
C TYR A 17 4.82 -7.73 -30.42
N TYR A 18 4.50 -7.27 -29.22
CA TYR A 18 4.99 -6.01 -28.69
C TYR A 18 5.11 -6.07 -27.16
N ARG A 19 6.07 -5.29 -26.63
CA ARG A 19 6.28 -5.16 -25.18
C ARG A 19 6.70 -3.75 -24.84
N MET A 20 6.52 -3.37 -23.57
CA MET A 20 6.83 -2.05 -23.03
C MET A 20 7.93 -2.14 -21.98
N HIS A 21 8.84 -1.16 -22.00
CA HIS A 21 9.68 -0.81 -20.87
C HIS A 21 8.96 0.28 -20.07
N VAL A 22 8.69 0.02 -18.80
CA VAL A 22 7.91 0.93 -17.95
C VAL A 22 8.76 1.30 -16.73
N ALA A 23 8.79 2.58 -16.39
CA ALA A 23 9.47 3.08 -15.20
C ALA A 23 9.13 2.22 -13.97
N ASN A 24 10.13 1.87 -13.16
CA ASN A 24 10.05 1.01 -11.98
C ASN A 24 9.71 -0.48 -12.22
N PHE A 25 9.38 -0.88 -13.45
CA PHE A 25 9.13 -2.28 -13.79
C PHE A 25 10.14 -2.87 -14.79
N GLY A 26 10.82 -2.00 -15.57
CA GLY A 26 11.67 -2.45 -16.66
C GLY A 26 10.86 -3.03 -17.83
N TRP A 27 11.45 -3.96 -18.57
CA TRP A 27 10.79 -4.65 -19.68
C TRP A 27 9.72 -5.63 -19.15
N LEU A 28 8.48 -5.42 -19.61
CA LEU A 28 7.39 -6.37 -19.41
C LEU A 28 7.44 -7.49 -20.46
N GLY A 29 6.58 -8.50 -20.29
CA GLY A 29 6.45 -9.59 -21.26
C GLY A 29 5.88 -9.15 -22.61
N TRP A 30 5.90 -10.06 -23.59
CA TRP A 30 5.37 -9.85 -24.92
C TRP A 30 3.85 -10.06 -24.96
N ALA A 31 3.12 -9.07 -25.46
CA ALA A 31 1.71 -9.16 -25.83
C ALA A 31 1.59 -9.50 -27.32
N LYS A 32 0.48 -10.11 -27.73
CA LYS A 32 0.23 -10.56 -29.10
C LYS A 32 -1.11 -10.01 -29.62
N ASN A 33 -1.16 -9.54 -30.88
CA ASN A 33 -2.37 -9.35 -31.67
C ASN A 33 -3.55 -8.67 -30.93
N GLY A 34 -3.31 -7.53 -30.32
CA GLY A 34 -4.35 -6.75 -29.64
C GLY A 34 -4.53 -7.08 -28.15
N GLN A 35 -3.68 -7.92 -27.57
CA GLN A 35 -3.59 -8.07 -26.12
C GLN A 35 -3.08 -6.76 -25.48
N ASP A 36 -3.41 -6.54 -24.21
CA ASP A 36 -2.89 -5.40 -23.47
C ASP A 36 -1.37 -5.55 -23.22
N ALA A 37 -0.60 -4.49 -23.45
CA ALA A 37 0.80 -4.36 -23.07
C ALA A 37 1.02 -3.11 -22.23
N GLY A 38 1.96 -3.18 -21.28
CA GLY A 38 2.31 -2.06 -20.41
C GLY A 38 1.56 -2.07 -19.08
N THR A 39 1.17 -0.90 -18.60
CA THR A 39 0.52 -0.75 -17.30
C THR A 39 -0.75 0.10 -17.37
N SER A 40 -1.62 -0.04 -16.37
CA SER A 40 -2.79 0.81 -16.16
C SER A 40 -2.93 1.14 -14.68
N GLY A 41 -3.20 2.42 -14.37
CA GLY A 41 -3.46 2.90 -13.00
C GLY A 41 -2.23 3.15 -12.14
N TYR A 42 -1.02 2.85 -12.60
CA TYR A 42 0.23 3.12 -11.86
C TYR A 42 0.74 4.55 -12.01
N GLY A 43 0.34 5.27 -13.08
CA GLY A 43 0.91 6.59 -13.40
C GLY A 43 2.37 6.55 -13.85
N TYR A 44 2.94 5.37 -14.13
CA TYR A 44 4.33 5.20 -14.55
C TYR A 44 4.48 5.46 -16.04
N GLN A 45 5.58 6.12 -16.39
CA GLN A 45 5.91 6.46 -17.77
C GLN A 45 6.35 5.21 -18.54
N VAL A 46 5.93 5.11 -19.81
CA VAL A 46 6.49 4.18 -20.77
C VAL A 46 7.76 4.83 -21.34
N GLU A 47 8.89 4.15 -21.17
CA GLU A 47 10.22 4.65 -21.54
C GLU A 47 10.69 4.12 -22.89
N ALA A 48 10.25 2.90 -23.25
CA ALA A 48 10.58 2.28 -24.53
C ALA A 48 9.54 1.24 -24.94
N MET A 49 9.52 0.92 -26.22
CA MET A 49 8.67 -0.10 -26.80
C MET A 49 9.46 -0.97 -27.79
N GLN A 50 9.16 -2.24 -27.83
CA GLN A 50 9.62 -3.14 -28.88
C GLN A 50 8.43 -3.76 -29.59
N ILE A 51 8.52 -3.82 -30.94
CA ILE A 51 7.51 -4.46 -31.80
C ILE A 51 8.25 -5.44 -32.71
N LYS A 52 7.67 -6.63 -32.89
CA LYS A 52 8.16 -7.66 -33.83
C LYS A 52 7.01 -8.23 -34.65
N LEU A 53 7.21 -8.33 -35.93
CA LEU A 53 6.39 -9.13 -36.83
C LEU A 53 7.06 -10.51 -36.98
N VAL A 54 6.26 -11.55 -36.86
CA VAL A 54 6.72 -12.94 -37.03
C VAL A 54 5.72 -13.70 -37.90
N PRO A 55 6.12 -14.76 -38.61
CA PRO A 55 5.19 -15.59 -39.36
C PRO A 55 4.05 -16.09 -38.47
N LYS A 56 2.87 -16.25 -39.07
CA LYS A 56 1.66 -16.69 -38.36
C LYS A 56 1.93 -17.96 -37.55
N ASN A 57 1.42 -18.00 -36.31
CA ASN A 57 1.55 -19.13 -35.38
C ASN A 57 2.99 -19.45 -34.95
N THR A 58 3.94 -18.56 -35.16
CA THR A 58 5.29 -18.69 -34.61
C THR A 58 5.29 -18.43 -33.09
N ALA A 59 6.23 -19.06 -32.38
CA ALA A 59 6.41 -18.84 -30.95
C ALA A 59 6.74 -17.36 -30.64
N ALA A 60 6.38 -16.93 -29.43
CA ALA A 60 6.68 -15.58 -28.96
C ALA A 60 8.20 -15.32 -28.93
N PRO A 61 8.64 -14.05 -29.20
CA PRO A 61 10.07 -13.69 -29.18
C PRO A 61 10.74 -13.75 -27.79
N GLY A 62 9.99 -14.13 -26.77
CA GLY A 62 10.45 -14.27 -25.39
C GLY A 62 9.27 -14.45 -24.43
N SER A 63 9.50 -14.31 -23.13
CA SER A 63 8.45 -14.48 -22.11
C SER A 63 7.25 -13.60 -22.39
N THR A 64 6.05 -14.17 -22.33
CA THR A 64 4.76 -13.48 -22.40
C THR A 64 4.18 -13.17 -21.00
N ALA A 65 4.85 -13.64 -19.94
CA ALA A 65 4.41 -13.40 -18.59
C ALA A 65 4.42 -11.89 -18.25
N ASN A 66 3.38 -11.43 -17.56
CA ASN A 66 3.26 -10.04 -17.15
C ASN A 66 3.36 -9.02 -18.31
N ALA A 67 2.86 -9.33 -19.50
CA ALA A 67 2.79 -8.37 -20.62
C ALA A 67 2.00 -7.11 -20.22
N PHE A 68 1.02 -7.24 -19.34
CA PHE A 68 0.22 -6.16 -18.79
C PHE A 68 0.11 -6.25 -17.27
N LYS A 69 0.24 -5.10 -16.59
CA LYS A 69 0.01 -4.96 -15.15
C LYS A 69 -1.03 -3.89 -14.88
N LYS A 70 -2.07 -4.25 -14.14
CA LYS A 70 -3.08 -3.31 -13.65
C LYS A 70 -2.78 -2.98 -12.20
N ALA A 71 -2.79 -1.68 -11.85
CA ALA A 71 -2.72 -1.28 -10.46
C ALA A 71 -3.93 -1.81 -9.68
N PRO A 72 -3.77 -2.17 -8.41
CA PRO A 72 -4.91 -2.47 -7.56
C PRO A 72 -5.89 -1.29 -7.56
N PRO A 73 -7.18 -1.53 -7.31
CA PRO A 73 -8.16 -0.45 -7.19
C PRO A 73 -7.68 0.59 -6.17
N ARG A 74 -7.76 1.88 -6.53
CA ARG A 74 -7.43 2.97 -5.61
C ARG A 74 -8.50 3.00 -4.52
N ILE A 75 -8.07 2.89 -3.27
CA ILE A 75 -8.95 3.11 -2.12
C ILE A 75 -9.21 4.61 -2.02
N VAL A 76 -10.43 5.03 -2.33
CA VAL A 76 -10.86 6.44 -2.14
C VAL A 76 -11.38 6.56 -0.72
N ASN A 77 -10.74 7.37 0.10
CA ASN A 77 -11.12 7.63 1.48
C ASN A 77 -10.96 9.13 1.82
N ASP A 78 -11.48 9.53 2.97
CA ASP A 78 -11.49 10.91 3.46
C ASP A 78 -10.09 11.49 3.72
N MET A 79 -9.09 10.63 3.91
CA MET A 79 -7.71 11.05 4.19
C MET A 79 -6.91 11.43 2.94
N GLN A 80 -7.38 11.11 1.72
CA GLN A 80 -6.60 11.25 0.49
C GLN A 80 -6.17 12.70 0.21
N ILE A 81 -7.05 13.66 0.46
CA ILE A 81 -6.73 15.09 0.26
C ILE A 81 -5.67 15.52 1.26
N ARG A 82 -5.84 15.12 2.53
CA ARG A 82 -4.90 15.45 3.61
C ARG A 82 -3.53 14.84 3.38
N ALA A 83 -3.45 13.60 2.89
CA ALA A 83 -2.19 12.92 2.60
C ALA A 83 -1.28 13.75 1.67
N ASN A 84 -1.85 14.40 0.65
CA ASN A 84 -1.09 15.18 -0.32
C ASN A 84 -0.41 16.44 0.28
N MET A 85 -0.77 16.84 1.49
CA MET A 85 -0.15 17.98 2.19
C MET A 85 1.19 17.61 2.84
N TYR A 86 1.50 16.31 3.01
CA TYR A 86 2.66 15.85 3.76
C TYR A 86 3.66 15.12 2.89
N SER A 87 4.93 15.25 3.24
CA SER A 87 6.04 14.46 2.70
C SER A 87 6.42 13.33 3.66
N SER A 88 7.14 12.34 3.17
CA SER A 88 7.78 11.31 3.97
C SER A 88 9.15 10.99 3.41
N SER A 89 10.10 10.65 4.26
CA SER A 89 11.45 10.22 3.84
C SER A 89 11.48 8.80 3.26
N THR A 90 10.35 8.10 3.33
CA THR A 90 10.17 6.75 2.78
C THR A 90 9.03 6.75 1.75
N PRO A 91 8.89 5.71 0.92
CA PRO A 91 7.77 5.59 -0.01
C PRO A 91 6.40 5.37 0.67
N TYR A 92 6.30 5.58 1.97
CA TYR A 92 5.07 5.39 2.75
C TYR A 92 4.74 6.62 3.57
N LEU A 93 3.43 6.81 3.83
CA LEU A 93 2.86 7.80 4.74
C LEU A 93 1.73 7.13 5.52
N ILE A 94 1.64 7.41 6.82
CA ILE A 94 0.54 6.93 7.68
C ILE A 94 -0.26 8.13 8.16
N LEU A 95 -1.58 8.07 8.02
CA LEU A 95 -2.52 9.02 8.61
C LEU A 95 -3.38 8.31 9.66
N VAL A 96 -3.58 8.96 10.79
CA VAL A 96 -4.51 8.55 11.86
C VAL A 96 -5.54 9.65 12.05
N ASN A 97 -6.80 9.36 11.71
CA ASN A 97 -7.94 10.24 11.95
C ASN A 97 -8.63 9.81 13.24
N ARG A 98 -8.52 10.64 14.28
CA ARG A 98 -9.11 10.38 15.59
C ARG A 98 -10.62 10.60 15.61
N SER A 99 -11.15 11.48 14.75
CA SER A 99 -12.61 11.73 14.67
C SER A 99 -13.36 10.52 14.11
N THR A 100 -12.77 9.82 13.16
CA THR A 100 -13.39 8.66 12.49
C THR A 100 -12.82 7.33 12.95
N HIS A 101 -11.79 7.33 13.82
CA HIS A 101 -11.08 6.16 14.33
C HIS A 101 -10.55 5.28 13.20
N ARG A 102 -9.79 5.92 12.27
CA ARG A 102 -9.25 5.26 11.07
C ARG A 102 -7.75 5.46 10.94
N VAL A 103 -7.10 4.43 10.43
CA VAL A 103 -5.71 4.49 9.96
C VAL A 103 -5.69 4.29 8.46
N GLY A 104 -5.09 5.24 7.75
CA GLY A 104 -4.82 5.14 6.32
C GLY A 104 -3.33 4.95 6.06
N ILE A 105 -2.98 3.98 5.22
CA ILE A 105 -1.61 3.82 4.72
C ILE A 105 -1.57 4.23 3.26
N PHE A 106 -0.60 5.05 2.94
CA PHE A 106 -0.39 5.57 1.60
C PHE A 106 0.98 5.16 1.09
N ARG A 107 1.09 4.93 -0.22
CA ARG A 107 2.34 4.69 -0.92
C ARG A 107 2.51 5.71 -2.05
N GLY A 108 3.73 6.25 -2.21
CA GLY A 108 4.03 7.26 -3.22
C GLY A 108 4.94 8.37 -2.69
N TRP A 109 4.56 9.61 -2.98
CA TRP A 109 5.26 10.83 -2.54
C TRP A 109 4.27 11.98 -2.43
N GLN A 110 4.69 13.09 -1.83
CA GLN A 110 3.86 14.29 -1.66
C GLN A 110 3.23 14.74 -3.00
N GLY A 111 1.92 14.96 -2.99
CA GLY A 111 1.13 15.30 -4.17
C GLY A 111 0.69 14.08 -5.01
N ASN A 112 1.25 12.88 -4.77
CA ASN A 112 0.89 11.65 -5.51
C ASN A 112 0.81 10.42 -4.60
N TRP A 113 0.25 10.58 -3.41
CA TRP A 113 -0.01 9.47 -2.52
C TRP A 113 -1.18 8.62 -3.02
N GLN A 114 -1.03 7.30 -2.99
CA GLN A 114 -2.08 6.32 -3.27
C GLN A 114 -2.44 5.60 -1.98
N SER A 115 -3.70 5.65 -1.58
CA SER A 115 -4.20 4.87 -0.44
C SER A 115 -4.14 3.38 -0.77
N ILE A 116 -3.39 2.63 0.04
CA ILE A 116 -3.21 1.17 -0.12
C ILE A 116 -3.86 0.37 1.00
N GLN A 117 -4.06 0.99 2.17
CA GLN A 117 -4.79 0.40 3.29
C GLN A 117 -5.65 1.48 3.97
N TYR A 118 -6.80 1.05 4.51
CA TYR A 118 -7.72 1.91 5.25
C TYR A 118 -8.47 1.08 6.29
N TRP A 119 -8.11 1.22 7.56
CA TRP A 119 -8.54 0.33 8.63
C TRP A 119 -9.22 1.06 9.78
N SER A 120 -10.14 0.37 10.45
CA SER A 120 -10.60 0.81 11.77
C SER A 120 -9.48 0.66 12.79
N CYS A 121 -9.39 1.62 13.70
CA CYS A 121 -8.49 1.56 14.86
C CYS A 121 -9.25 1.93 16.14
N SER A 122 -8.64 1.69 17.28
CA SER A 122 -9.03 2.34 18.53
C SER A 122 -7.87 3.19 19.03
N ASP A 123 -8.11 4.47 19.13
CA ASP A 123 -7.15 5.47 19.59
C ASP A 123 -7.38 5.84 21.07
N GLY A 124 -6.68 6.85 21.57
CA GLY A 124 -6.73 7.28 22.97
C GLY A 124 -8.11 7.77 23.40
N ALA A 125 -8.52 7.31 24.59
CA ALA A 125 -9.72 7.80 25.28
C ALA A 125 -9.65 9.33 25.48
N PRO A 126 -10.79 10.02 25.70
CA PRO A 126 -10.80 11.48 25.93
C PRO A 126 -9.88 11.93 27.07
N SER A 127 -9.71 11.12 28.11
CA SER A 127 -8.81 11.39 29.24
C SER A 127 -7.32 11.13 28.94
N THR A 128 -7.02 10.34 27.92
CA THR A 128 -5.67 9.94 27.52
C THR A 128 -5.56 9.94 25.98
N PRO A 129 -5.74 11.08 25.33
CA PRO A 129 -5.86 11.12 23.88
C PRO A 129 -4.56 10.72 23.19
N THR A 130 -4.67 10.12 21.99
CA THR A 130 -3.53 9.96 21.12
C THR A 130 -3.01 11.35 20.74
N VAL A 131 -1.71 11.55 20.88
CA VAL A 131 -1.07 12.83 20.56
C VAL A 131 -1.27 13.20 19.08
N GLU A 132 -1.66 14.45 18.83
CA GLU A 132 -1.79 14.99 17.47
C GLU A 132 -0.48 15.61 17.01
N GLY A 133 -0.26 15.59 15.70
CA GLY A 133 0.91 16.18 15.08
C GLY A 133 1.52 15.32 13.98
N VAL A 134 2.76 15.67 13.61
CA VAL A 134 3.55 14.97 12.60
C VAL A 134 4.74 14.32 13.28
N PHE A 135 4.86 13.02 13.11
CA PHE A 135 5.87 12.18 13.77
C PHE A 135 6.52 11.27 12.75
N THR A 136 7.44 10.42 13.20
CA THR A 136 8.08 9.42 12.35
C THR A 136 8.10 8.06 13.04
N VAL A 137 7.98 7.00 12.25
CA VAL A 137 8.13 5.62 12.70
C VAL A 137 9.53 5.41 13.26
N GLY A 138 9.60 4.90 14.49
CA GLY A 138 10.83 4.59 15.22
C GLY A 138 11.07 3.09 15.38
N ILE A 139 11.24 2.66 16.62
CA ILE A 139 11.50 1.27 16.99
C ILE A 139 10.24 0.40 16.84
N ARG A 140 10.45 -0.90 16.74
CA ARG A 140 9.38 -1.91 16.67
C ARG A 140 9.79 -3.18 17.41
N GLY A 141 8.82 -3.97 17.80
CA GLY A 141 9.06 -5.25 18.43
C GLY A 141 7.86 -6.19 18.37
N TYR A 142 8.09 -7.44 18.74
CA TYR A 142 7.09 -8.48 18.61
C TYR A 142 5.89 -8.26 19.55
N TYR A 143 6.15 -7.96 20.84
CA TYR A 143 5.10 -7.64 21.80
C TYR A 143 5.63 -6.81 22.96
N PHE A 144 4.71 -6.23 23.71
CA PHE A 144 4.94 -5.72 25.06
C PHE A 144 3.74 -6.05 25.94
N ASP A 145 3.98 -6.11 27.24
CA ASP A 145 2.93 -6.34 28.23
C ASP A 145 2.50 -5.00 28.87
N SER A 146 1.20 -4.77 28.99
CA SER A 146 0.59 -3.64 29.68
C SER A 146 -0.37 -4.17 30.76
N GLY A 147 0.09 -4.24 31.97
CA GLY A 147 -0.62 -4.91 33.07
C GLY A 147 -0.90 -6.39 32.73
N ALA A 148 -2.18 -6.77 32.73
CA ALA A 148 -2.61 -8.13 32.39
C ALA A 148 -2.73 -8.37 30.88
N ALA A 149 -2.62 -7.32 30.04
CA ALA A 149 -2.75 -7.43 28.60
C ALA A 149 -1.40 -7.56 27.92
N ARG A 150 -1.39 -8.27 26.78
CA ARG A 150 -0.31 -8.34 25.82
C ARG A 150 -0.72 -7.66 24.52
N CYS A 151 0.17 -6.83 23.96
CA CYS A 151 0.00 -6.06 22.74
C CYS A 151 1.06 -6.52 21.72
N TYR A 152 0.64 -7.10 20.61
CA TYR A 152 1.54 -7.66 19.60
C TYR A 152 1.89 -6.66 18.51
N TRP A 153 3.04 -6.86 17.85
CA TRP A 153 3.49 -6.17 16.65
C TRP A 153 3.54 -4.65 16.81
N TYR A 154 4.19 -4.19 17.90
CA TYR A 154 4.24 -2.76 18.13
C TYR A 154 5.21 -2.06 17.18
N THR A 155 4.80 -0.87 16.76
CA THR A 155 5.59 0.07 15.95
C THR A 155 5.42 1.46 16.55
N GLN A 156 6.51 2.03 17.07
CA GLN A 156 6.52 3.34 17.73
C GLN A 156 6.43 4.45 16.69
N PHE A 157 5.71 5.53 17.00
CA PHE A 157 5.75 6.76 16.21
C PHE A 157 6.05 8.01 17.03
N LYS A 158 5.90 7.96 18.37
CA LYS A 158 6.26 9.08 19.27
C LYS A 158 6.35 8.60 20.71
N GLY A 159 7.52 8.68 21.38
CA GLY A 159 7.65 8.30 22.78
C GLY A 159 6.95 6.97 23.09
N ASN A 160 5.94 6.99 23.98
CA ASN A 160 5.15 5.81 24.33
C ASN A 160 3.90 5.61 23.45
N TYR A 161 3.76 6.35 22.36
CA TYR A 161 2.65 6.18 21.42
C TYR A 161 3.05 5.19 20.33
N LEU A 162 2.30 4.09 20.25
CA LEU A 162 2.60 2.93 19.40
C LEU A 162 1.37 2.56 18.57
N PHE A 163 1.59 2.07 17.35
CA PHE A 163 0.67 1.15 16.70
C PHE A 163 0.88 -0.25 17.29
N HIS A 164 -0.16 -0.97 17.59
CA HIS A 164 -0.09 -2.37 18.06
C HIS A 164 -1.42 -3.09 17.87
N SER A 165 -1.45 -4.39 18.11
CA SER A 165 -2.68 -5.18 18.04
C SER A 165 -3.72 -4.71 19.06
N VAL A 166 -4.97 -5.09 18.88
CA VAL A 166 -5.96 -5.19 19.97
C VAL A 166 -5.39 -5.99 21.13
N LEU A 167 -6.05 -5.97 22.30
CA LEU A 167 -5.50 -6.55 23.50
C LEU A 167 -5.70 -8.07 23.58
N TYR A 168 -4.66 -8.78 23.97
CA TYR A 168 -4.67 -10.20 24.24
C TYR A 168 -4.34 -10.49 25.70
N ASN A 169 -4.76 -11.62 26.21
CA ASN A 169 -4.25 -12.18 27.46
C ASN A 169 -2.83 -12.74 27.21
N LYS A 170 -2.02 -12.90 28.27
CA LYS A 170 -0.65 -13.42 28.14
C LYS A 170 -0.60 -14.88 27.64
N ASN A 171 -1.69 -15.62 27.71
CA ASN A 171 -1.85 -16.95 27.14
C ASN A 171 -2.24 -16.95 25.63
N GLY A 172 -2.33 -15.77 25.00
CA GLY A 172 -2.63 -15.61 23.57
C GLY A 172 -4.12 -15.56 23.22
N THR A 173 -5.04 -15.66 24.20
CA THR A 173 -6.49 -15.50 23.92
C THR A 173 -6.85 -14.02 23.79
N LEU A 174 -7.84 -13.70 22.95
CA LEU A 174 -8.33 -12.32 22.77
C LEU A 174 -8.91 -11.82 24.11
N ARG A 175 -8.49 -10.61 24.53
CA ARG A 175 -8.96 -9.94 25.74
C ARG A 175 -9.96 -8.80 25.42
N ASP A 176 -9.61 -7.93 24.49
CA ASP A 176 -10.45 -6.82 24.04
C ASP A 176 -10.13 -6.53 22.55
N GLY A 177 -11.06 -6.89 21.68
CA GLY A 177 -10.93 -6.74 20.21
C GLY A 177 -11.66 -5.53 19.66
N ARG A 178 -12.18 -4.61 20.48
CA ARG A 178 -12.98 -3.46 20.02
C ARG A 178 -12.13 -2.49 19.21
N LEU A 179 -12.68 -2.07 18.07
CA LEU A 179 -12.13 -1.06 17.16
C LEU A 179 -13.20 -0.05 16.77
N GLY A 180 -12.79 1.09 16.19
CA GLY A 180 -13.69 2.15 15.75
C GLY A 180 -14.12 3.10 16.85
N MET A 181 -13.37 3.21 17.94
CA MET A 181 -13.70 4.07 19.08
C MET A 181 -12.47 4.47 19.90
N ALA A 182 -12.60 5.52 20.72
CA ALA A 182 -11.56 6.01 21.61
C ALA A 182 -11.53 5.20 22.92
N LEU A 183 -10.56 4.29 23.08
CA LEU A 183 -10.48 3.35 24.20
C LEU A 183 -9.10 3.22 24.86
N SER A 184 -8.03 3.60 24.16
CA SER A 184 -6.67 3.32 24.63
C SER A 184 -6.16 4.40 25.60
N HIS A 185 -4.98 4.16 26.17
CA HIS A 185 -4.22 5.17 26.93
C HIS A 185 -3.27 5.98 26.03
N GLY A 186 -3.65 6.18 24.76
CA GLY A 186 -2.91 6.98 23.77
C GLY A 186 -2.38 6.19 22.58
N CYS A 187 -2.12 4.91 22.68
CA CYS A 187 -1.70 4.06 21.56
C CYS A 187 -2.82 3.88 20.52
N VAL A 188 -2.45 3.51 19.31
CA VAL A 188 -3.38 3.19 18.22
C VAL A 188 -3.48 1.67 18.10
N ARG A 189 -4.61 1.11 18.53
CA ARG A 189 -4.91 -0.33 18.46
C ARG A 189 -5.46 -0.68 17.09
N LEU A 190 -5.02 -1.79 16.54
CA LEU A 190 -5.40 -2.33 15.24
C LEU A 190 -5.77 -3.80 15.36
N ASP A 191 -6.48 -4.34 14.36
CA ASP A 191 -6.50 -5.78 14.17
C ASP A 191 -5.07 -6.33 14.13
N ILE A 192 -4.85 -7.55 14.65
CA ILE A 192 -3.50 -8.11 14.78
C ILE A 192 -2.77 -8.24 13.44
N ASN A 193 -3.50 -8.56 12.36
CA ASN A 193 -2.93 -8.66 11.03
C ASN A 193 -2.53 -7.28 10.48
N ASN A 194 -3.30 -6.23 10.79
CA ASN A 194 -3.02 -4.87 10.37
C ASN A 194 -1.83 -4.29 11.15
N ALA A 195 -1.73 -4.56 12.46
CA ALA A 195 -0.56 -4.21 13.26
C ALA A 195 0.70 -4.93 12.75
N LYS A 196 0.57 -6.23 12.44
CA LYS A 196 1.66 -7.01 11.84
C LYS A 196 2.04 -6.47 10.45
N TRP A 197 1.09 -6.06 9.65
CA TRP A 197 1.35 -5.48 8.34
C TRP A 197 2.19 -4.20 8.44
N ILE A 198 1.88 -3.28 9.39
CA ILE A 198 2.70 -2.10 9.67
C ILE A 198 4.11 -2.53 10.10
N TYR A 199 4.21 -3.45 11.05
CA TYR A 199 5.48 -3.97 11.55
C TYR A 199 6.38 -4.52 10.43
N ASP A 200 5.81 -5.29 9.50
CA ASP A 200 6.56 -5.96 8.42
C ASP A 200 6.93 -5.01 7.27
N ASN A 201 6.08 -4.03 6.96
CA ASN A 201 6.16 -3.32 5.67
C ASN A 201 6.56 -1.84 5.79
N ILE A 202 6.36 -1.21 6.95
CA ILE A 202 6.61 0.23 7.08
C ILE A 202 8.03 0.48 7.59
N PRO A 203 8.91 1.15 6.82
CA PRO A 203 10.27 1.47 7.26
C PRO A 203 10.31 2.48 8.40
N SER A 204 11.35 2.44 9.24
CA SER A 204 11.66 3.52 10.18
C SER A 204 11.90 4.83 9.43
N GLY A 205 11.51 5.96 10.02
CA GLY A 205 11.53 7.27 9.37
C GLY A 205 10.27 7.58 8.53
N THR A 206 9.35 6.63 8.33
CA THR A 206 8.07 6.90 7.67
C THR A 206 7.29 7.96 8.45
N THR A 207 6.77 8.98 7.76
CA THR A 207 5.96 10.03 8.38
C THR A 207 4.61 9.47 8.85
N VAL A 208 4.24 9.86 10.07
CA VAL A 208 2.95 9.56 10.71
C VAL A 208 2.26 10.86 11.06
N VAL A 209 1.06 11.08 10.55
CA VAL A 209 0.24 12.26 10.83
C VAL A 209 -0.96 11.83 11.65
N VAL A 210 -1.10 12.39 12.85
CA VAL A 210 -2.25 12.16 13.72
C VAL A 210 -3.04 13.46 13.82
N TYR A 211 -4.34 13.40 13.57
CA TYR A 211 -5.22 14.57 13.55
C TYR A 211 -6.64 14.21 14.01
N HIS A 212 -7.40 15.26 14.31
CA HIS A 212 -8.81 15.22 14.67
C HIS A 212 -9.69 15.83 13.58
#